data_e77e7c9990ae88b84cae1f9208cb16c9
#
_entry.id   e77e7c9990ae88b84cae1f9208cb16c9
#
_cell.length_a   1.000
_cell.length_b   1.000
_cell.length_c   1.000
_cell.angle_alpha   90.00
_cell.angle_beta   90.00
_cell.angle_gamma   90.00
#
_symmetry.space_group_name_H-M   'P 1'
#
loop_
_entity.id
_entity.type
_entity.pdbx_description
1 polymer ?
#
loop_
_entity_poly.entity_id
_entity_poly.type
_entity_poly.pdbx_seq_one_letter_code
_entity_poly.pdbx_strand_id
1 'polypeptide(L)'
;LDELEVDPSKKTRVLIGLGDETFSWRLEAGESFTSPEAVMTYSANGIGEVSRNFHRFTRDHILPPEPFERRPVVLNSWEAFYFNIDGKLMEDFSAGAAEVGMDMPVMDDGWFGERRHDRAGLGDWYPHPSLFPDGLKAFVERAKAKGVKFGIWIEPEMVNPDSDLYRAHPDWALTDSHPTIYGRHQLLLD
;
A
#
# COMPACT_ATOMS: atom_id res chain seq x y z
N LEU A 1 -17.81 -4.49 8.11
CA LEU A 1 -18.76 -4.06 9.13
C LEU A 1 -18.27 -4.51 10.49
N ASP A 2 -18.14 -3.58 11.42
CA ASP A 2 -17.93 -3.84 12.86
C ASP A 2 -19.05 -3.18 13.63
N GLU A 3 -19.89 -3.94 14.27
CA GLU A 3 -21.02 -3.43 15.04
C GLU A 3 -21.02 -4.04 16.45
N LEU A 4 -21.13 -3.18 17.44
CA LEU A 4 -21.28 -3.54 18.84
C LEU A 4 -22.60 -3.01 19.36
N GLU A 5 -23.51 -3.90 19.69
CA GLU A 5 -24.81 -3.58 20.29
C GLU A 5 -24.89 -4.06 21.73
N VAL A 6 -25.42 -3.22 22.62
CA VAL A 6 -25.75 -3.61 23.99
C VAL A 6 -27.24 -3.46 24.18
N ASP A 7 -27.95 -4.56 24.35
CA ASP A 7 -29.41 -4.55 24.54
C ASP A 7 -29.85 -4.06 25.96
N PRO A 8 -31.12 -3.74 26.15
CA PRO A 8 -31.62 -3.31 27.45
C PRO A 8 -31.45 -4.36 28.59
N SER A 9 -31.25 -5.63 28.22
CA SER A 9 -30.95 -6.72 29.19
C SER A 9 -29.47 -6.83 29.51
N LYS A 10 -28.62 -5.89 29.01
CA LYS A 10 -27.17 -5.83 29.17
C LYS A 10 -26.44 -7.00 28.48
N LYS A 11 -27.02 -7.62 27.47
CA LYS A 11 -26.31 -8.55 26.60
C LYS A 11 -25.60 -7.80 25.53
N THR A 12 -24.37 -8.20 25.27
CA THR A 12 -23.53 -7.64 24.20
C THR A 12 -23.62 -8.54 22.98
N ARG A 13 -23.90 -7.94 21.83
CA ARG A 13 -23.86 -8.56 20.51
C ARG A 13 -22.74 -7.95 19.69
N VAL A 14 -21.94 -8.78 19.08
CA VAL A 14 -20.86 -8.35 18.15
C VAL A 14 -21.15 -8.93 16.80
N LEU A 15 -21.16 -8.10 15.78
CA LEU A 15 -21.27 -8.47 14.37
C LEU A 15 -19.99 -8.08 13.66
N ILE A 16 -19.39 -9.00 12.94
CA ILE A 16 -18.22 -8.77 12.08
C ILE A 16 -18.51 -9.42 10.74
N GLY A 17 -18.31 -8.67 9.65
CA GLY A 17 -18.54 -9.20 8.31
C GLY A 17 -18.60 -8.14 7.24
N LEU A 18 -19.11 -8.52 6.08
CA LEU A 18 -19.39 -7.59 4.99
C LEU A 18 -20.59 -6.71 5.37
N GLY A 19 -20.51 -5.42 5.05
CA GLY A 19 -21.59 -4.47 5.33
C GLY A 19 -22.78 -4.68 4.38
N ASP A 20 -23.97 -4.80 4.95
CA ASP A 20 -25.21 -4.96 4.18
C ASP A 20 -25.68 -3.68 3.47
N GLU A 21 -25.19 -2.52 3.90
CA GLU A 21 -25.53 -1.22 3.29
C GLU A 21 -24.93 -1.04 1.89
N THR A 22 -23.78 -1.65 1.62
CA THR A 22 -23.02 -1.42 0.38
C THR A 22 -22.69 -2.71 -0.36
N PHE A 23 -23.03 -3.88 0.18
CA PHE A 23 -22.70 -5.17 -0.39
C PHE A 23 -23.95 -6.01 -0.61
N SER A 24 -24.12 -6.50 -1.83
CA SER A 24 -25.11 -7.53 -2.16
C SER A 24 -24.50 -8.55 -3.12
N TRP A 25 -24.78 -9.82 -2.90
CA TRP A 25 -24.30 -10.91 -3.73
C TRP A 25 -25.43 -11.85 -4.06
N ARG A 26 -25.67 -12.08 -5.36
CA ARG A 26 -26.67 -13.03 -5.82
C ARG A 26 -26.03 -14.42 -5.96
N LEU A 27 -26.56 -15.40 -5.25
CA LEU A 27 -26.20 -16.80 -5.39
C LEU A 27 -27.23 -17.53 -6.25
N GLU A 28 -26.78 -18.18 -7.29
CA GLU A 28 -27.61 -19.11 -8.08
C GLU A 28 -27.60 -20.49 -7.45
N ALA A 29 -28.50 -21.36 -7.91
CA ALA A 29 -28.62 -22.72 -7.37
C ALA A 29 -27.32 -23.52 -7.59
N GLY A 30 -26.71 -24.00 -6.53
CA GLY A 30 -25.46 -24.76 -6.57
C GLY A 30 -24.18 -23.91 -6.41
N GLU A 31 -24.30 -22.60 -6.38
CA GLU A 31 -23.15 -21.71 -6.12
C GLU A 31 -22.89 -21.53 -4.61
N SER A 32 -21.69 -21.11 -4.28
CA SER A 32 -21.28 -20.74 -2.92
C SER A 32 -20.52 -19.43 -2.92
N PHE A 33 -20.68 -18.67 -1.85
CA PHE A 33 -19.90 -17.45 -1.57
C PHE A 33 -19.14 -17.64 -0.27
N THR A 34 -17.84 -17.40 -0.29
CA THR A 34 -16.99 -17.45 0.90
C THR A 34 -16.72 -16.02 1.38
N SER A 35 -17.24 -15.69 2.55
CA SER A 35 -16.95 -14.38 3.17
C SER A 35 -15.50 -14.32 3.66
N PRO A 36 -14.93 -13.10 3.82
CA PRO A 36 -13.67 -12.94 4.51
C PRO A 36 -13.67 -13.55 5.90
N GLU A 37 -12.55 -14.12 6.31
CA GLU A 37 -12.39 -14.71 7.64
C GLU A 37 -12.42 -13.65 8.73
N ALA A 38 -13.10 -13.95 9.83
CA ALA A 38 -13.08 -13.14 11.04
C ALA A 38 -12.33 -13.89 12.15
N VAL A 39 -11.39 -13.24 12.79
CA VAL A 39 -10.57 -13.82 13.86
C VAL A 39 -10.91 -13.16 15.18
N MET A 40 -11.23 -13.98 16.18
CA MET A 40 -11.53 -13.55 17.54
C MET A 40 -10.59 -14.17 18.54
N THR A 41 -10.31 -13.46 19.63
CA THR A 41 -9.54 -13.97 20.75
C THR A 41 -10.17 -13.55 22.07
N TYR A 42 -9.89 -14.31 23.12
CA TYR A 42 -10.33 -14.04 24.47
C TYR A 42 -9.14 -14.04 25.42
N SER A 43 -9.18 -13.21 26.45
CA SER A 43 -8.24 -13.25 27.57
C SER A 43 -8.91 -12.85 28.87
N ALA A 44 -8.66 -13.61 29.93
CA ALA A 44 -9.00 -13.25 31.31
C ALA A 44 -7.95 -12.30 31.93
N ASN A 45 -6.82 -12.07 31.27
CA ASN A 45 -5.68 -11.29 31.76
C ASN A 45 -5.63 -9.87 31.18
N GLY A 46 -6.76 -9.36 30.72
CA GLY A 46 -6.92 -8.01 30.22
C GLY A 46 -6.52 -7.82 28.76
N ILE A 47 -6.70 -6.58 28.26
CA ILE A 47 -6.55 -6.21 26.85
C ILE A 47 -5.11 -6.35 26.33
N GLY A 48 -4.12 -6.22 27.20
CA GLY A 48 -2.72 -6.43 26.81
C GLY A 48 -2.44 -7.87 26.37
N GLU A 49 -3.10 -8.86 26.96
CA GLU A 49 -2.98 -10.25 26.51
C GLU A 49 -3.74 -10.49 25.20
N VAL A 50 -4.91 -9.88 25.02
CA VAL A 50 -5.62 -9.87 23.73
C VAL A 50 -4.72 -9.36 22.61
N SER A 51 -4.04 -8.23 22.81
CA SER A 51 -3.09 -7.67 21.85
C SER A 51 -1.95 -8.65 21.54
N ARG A 52 -1.35 -9.24 22.57
CA ARG A 52 -0.28 -10.24 22.38
C ARG A 52 -0.75 -11.50 21.65
N ASN A 53 -2.00 -11.94 21.85
CA ASN A 53 -2.58 -13.05 21.11
C ASN A 53 -2.63 -12.74 19.60
N PHE A 54 -3.12 -11.54 19.23
CA PHE A 54 -3.13 -11.11 17.83
C PHE A 54 -1.73 -10.95 17.25
N HIS A 55 -0.75 -10.46 18.02
CA HIS A 55 0.63 -10.38 17.57
C HIS A 55 1.21 -11.77 17.26
N ARG A 56 0.94 -12.78 18.12
CA ARG A 56 1.37 -14.17 17.87
C ARG A 56 0.68 -14.73 16.64
N PHE A 57 -0.64 -14.61 16.57
CA PHE A 57 -1.42 -15.06 15.42
C PHE A 57 -0.91 -14.45 14.10
N THR A 58 -0.68 -13.14 14.09
CA THR A 58 -0.16 -12.45 12.89
C THR A 58 1.20 -12.99 12.47
N ARG A 59 2.14 -13.16 13.43
CA ARG A 59 3.48 -13.70 13.12
C ARG A 59 3.45 -15.14 12.63
N ASP A 60 2.61 -15.98 13.26
CA ASP A 60 2.65 -17.41 13.06
C ASP A 60 1.80 -17.87 11.86
N HIS A 61 0.78 -17.07 11.45
CA HIS A 61 -0.23 -17.49 10.48
C HIS A 61 -0.47 -16.51 9.33
N ILE A 62 -0.15 -15.22 9.49
CA ILE A 62 -0.46 -14.19 8.48
C ILE A 62 0.79 -13.77 7.73
N LEU A 63 1.87 -13.46 8.46
CA LEU A 63 3.09 -12.98 7.82
C LEU A 63 3.79 -14.11 7.07
N PRO A 64 4.27 -13.84 5.84
CA PRO A 64 5.16 -14.78 5.16
C PRO A 64 6.47 -14.90 5.94
N PRO A 65 7.25 -15.97 5.70
CA PRO A 65 8.60 -16.10 6.25
C PRO A 65 9.39 -14.83 5.98
N GLU A 66 10.08 -14.33 7.01
CA GLU A 66 10.87 -13.10 6.90
C GLU A 66 11.97 -13.26 5.84
N PRO A 67 12.02 -12.41 4.80
CA PRO A 67 13.05 -12.45 3.78
C PRO A 67 14.40 -11.90 4.29
N PHE A 68 14.43 -11.34 5.49
CA PHE A 68 15.59 -10.71 6.11
C PHE A 68 15.78 -11.22 7.54
N GLU A 69 17.02 -11.39 7.99
CA GLU A 69 17.33 -11.73 9.39
C GLU A 69 16.78 -10.70 10.38
N ARG A 70 16.76 -9.43 9.98
CA ARG A 70 16.11 -8.34 10.71
C ARG A 70 15.43 -7.38 9.76
N ARG A 71 14.43 -6.68 10.27
CA ARG A 71 13.77 -5.62 9.51
C ARG A 71 14.75 -4.49 9.23
N PRO A 72 14.82 -4.01 7.98
CA PRO A 72 15.70 -2.90 7.63
C PRO A 72 15.25 -1.61 8.28
N VAL A 73 16.20 -0.76 8.65
CA VAL A 73 15.93 0.64 8.98
C VAL A 73 15.76 1.41 7.68
N VAL A 74 14.55 1.93 7.48
CA VAL A 74 14.12 2.56 6.22
C VAL A 74 14.28 4.06 6.29
N LEU A 75 14.77 4.66 5.21
CA LEU A 75 14.79 6.10 4.98
C LEU A 75 14.00 6.42 3.72
N ASN A 76 12.81 7.02 3.87
CA ASN A 76 11.94 7.36 2.76
C ASN A 76 12.25 8.76 2.22
N SER A 77 12.20 8.95 0.90
CA SER A 77 12.55 10.21 0.24
C SER A 77 11.44 11.26 0.26
N TRP A 78 10.20 10.90 0.63
CA TRP A 78 9.04 11.78 0.48
C TRP A 78 9.20 13.12 1.19
N GLU A 79 9.40 13.12 2.49
CA GLU A 79 9.53 14.36 3.26
C GLU A 79 10.79 15.18 2.94
N ALA A 80 11.79 14.55 2.30
CA ALA A 80 12.99 15.25 1.89
C ALA A 80 12.84 15.97 0.55
N PHE A 81 12.12 15.38 -0.41
CA PHE A 81 12.17 15.84 -1.80
C PHE A 81 10.80 15.96 -2.47
N TYR A 82 9.75 15.35 -1.92
CA TYR A 82 8.45 15.22 -2.58
C TYR A 82 8.61 14.70 -4.02
N PHE A 83 8.01 15.37 -5.01
CA PHE A 83 8.11 15.01 -6.43
C PHE A 83 9.44 15.44 -7.09
N ASN A 84 10.31 16.16 -6.40
CA ASN A 84 11.58 16.66 -6.95
C ASN A 84 12.69 15.63 -6.80
N ILE A 85 12.56 14.51 -7.49
CA ILE A 85 13.54 13.43 -7.48
C ILE A 85 14.14 13.22 -8.87
N ASP A 86 15.37 12.74 -8.90
CA ASP A 86 16.06 12.21 -10.07
C ASP A 86 17.06 11.12 -9.65
N GLY A 87 17.66 10.44 -10.63
CA GLY A 87 18.59 9.35 -10.35
C GLY A 87 19.81 9.79 -9.57
N LYS A 88 20.37 10.99 -9.85
CA LYS A 88 21.58 11.50 -9.17
C LYS A 88 21.27 11.84 -7.72
N LEU A 89 20.18 12.57 -7.48
CA LEU A 89 19.73 12.93 -6.13
C LEU A 89 19.48 11.68 -5.28
N MET A 90 18.85 10.68 -5.86
CA MET A 90 18.55 9.41 -5.15
C MET A 90 19.82 8.57 -4.91
N GLU A 91 20.83 8.66 -5.76
CA GLU A 91 22.14 8.05 -5.48
C GLU A 91 22.85 8.73 -4.31
N ASP A 92 22.83 10.06 -4.25
CA ASP A 92 23.40 10.84 -3.14
C ASP A 92 22.63 10.57 -1.83
N PHE A 93 21.31 10.47 -1.92
CA PHE A 93 20.46 10.08 -0.79
C PHE A 93 20.79 8.67 -0.28
N SER A 94 21.06 7.73 -1.19
CA SER A 94 21.47 6.36 -0.83
C SER A 94 22.85 6.34 -0.18
N ALA A 95 23.78 7.17 -0.62
CA ALA A 95 25.09 7.31 0.00
C ALA A 95 24.97 7.90 1.42
N GLY A 96 24.18 8.97 1.59
CA GLY A 96 23.92 9.55 2.90
C GLY A 96 23.24 8.58 3.86
N ALA A 97 22.29 7.76 3.36
CA ALA A 97 21.67 6.71 4.16
C ALA A 97 22.70 5.71 4.69
N ALA A 98 23.64 5.27 3.84
CA ALA A 98 24.72 4.37 4.25
C ALA A 98 25.62 5.00 5.32
N GLU A 99 25.99 6.27 5.17
CA GLU A 99 26.86 6.99 6.12
C GLU A 99 26.25 7.07 7.54
N VAL A 100 24.93 7.19 7.64
CA VAL A 100 24.23 7.28 8.94
C VAL A 100 23.72 5.91 9.44
N GLY A 101 24.06 4.84 8.75
CA GLY A 101 23.72 3.46 9.16
C GLY A 101 22.27 3.05 8.89
N MET A 102 21.60 3.69 7.94
CA MET A 102 20.31 3.24 7.42
C MET A 102 20.49 2.07 6.47
N ASP A 103 19.56 1.11 6.47
CA ASP A 103 19.70 -0.11 5.67
C ASP A 103 19.09 0.02 4.27
N MET A 104 18.03 0.81 4.13
CA MET A 104 17.22 0.82 2.91
C MET A 104 16.62 2.20 2.63
N PRO A 105 17.24 3.01 1.77
CA PRO A 105 16.56 4.17 1.16
C PRO A 105 15.40 3.69 0.29
N VAL A 106 14.26 4.37 0.42
CA VAL A 106 13.06 4.14 -0.39
C VAL A 106 12.82 5.35 -1.26
N MET A 107 12.77 5.14 -2.56
CA MET A 107 12.32 6.14 -3.53
C MET A 107 10.81 6.17 -3.52
N ASP A 108 10.25 7.28 -3.08
CA ASP A 108 8.82 7.51 -2.99
C ASP A 108 8.24 8.03 -4.33
N ASP A 109 7.08 8.65 -4.30
CA ASP A 109 6.33 9.15 -5.44
C ASP A 109 7.15 10.09 -6.35
N GLY A 110 6.81 10.13 -7.65
CA GLY A 110 7.44 11.03 -8.62
C GLY A 110 8.47 10.39 -9.56
N TRP A 111 8.78 9.09 -9.44
CA TRP A 111 9.79 8.42 -10.25
C TRP A 111 9.28 7.94 -11.62
N PHE A 112 7.97 7.82 -11.80
CA PHE A 112 7.33 7.16 -12.94
C PHE A 112 6.54 8.14 -13.83
N GLY A 113 6.30 7.77 -15.07
CA GLY A 113 5.47 8.49 -16.03
C GLY A 113 5.63 10.00 -15.97
N GLU A 114 4.55 10.73 -16.17
CA GLU A 114 4.49 12.19 -16.00
C GLU A 114 4.13 12.64 -14.57
N ARG A 115 4.41 11.79 -13.58
CA ARG A 115 4.12 12.02 -12.17
C ARG A 115 5.00 13.11 -11.57
N ARG A 116 4.62 14.38 -11.70
CA ARG A 116 5.32 15.56 -11.14
C ARG A 116 4.50 16.29 -10.08
N HIS A 117 3.30 15.81 -9.83
CA HIS A 117 2.36 16.25 -8.81
C HIS A 117 1.30 15.15 -8.61
N ASP A 118 0.47 15.29 -7.59
CA ASP A 118 -0.48 14.28 -7.13
C ASP A 118 -1.74 14.08 -8.02
N ARG A 119 -1.89 14.85 -9.11
CA ARG A 119 -3.09 14.84 -9.94
C ARG A 119 -2.95 14.17 -11.29
N ALA A 120 -1.77 13.66 -11.62
CA ALA A 120 -1.47 13.01 -12.89
C ALA A 120 -0.51 11.85 -12.73
N GLY A 121 -0.49 10.93 -13.70
CA GLY A 121 0.50 9.89 -13.87
C GLY A 121 0.35 8.67 -12.97
N LEU A 122 -0.56 8.65 -11.97
CA LEU A 122 -0.76 7.47 -11.14
C LEU A 122 -1.34 6.33 -11.98
N GLY A 123 -0.67 5.18 -11.97
CA GLY A 123 -0.94 4.04 -12.85
C GLY A 123 0.15 3.79 -13.89
N ASP A 124 0.96 4.80 -14.21
CA ASP A 124 1.99 4.76 -15.24
C ASP A 124 3.33 4.28 -14.66
N TRP A 125 3.40 3.02 -14.23
CA TRP A 125 4.53 2.44 -13.49
C TRP A 125 5.76 2.16 -14.35
N TYR A 126 6.15 3.10 -15.22
CA TYR A 126 7.40 3.05 -15.97
C TYR A 126 8.29 4.24 -15.61
N PRO A 127 9.62 4.03 -15.50
CA PRO A 127 10.53 5.10 -15.10
C PRO A 127 10.55 6.22 -16.13
N HIS A 128 10.51 7.47 -15.68
CA HIS A 128 10.60 8.60 -16.57
C HIS A 128 12.02 8.72 -17.15
N PRO A 129 12.18 8.76 -18.50
CA PRO A 129 13.50 8.66 -19.14
C PRO A 129 14.46 9.80 -18.79
N SER A 130 13.96 11.02 -18.55
CA SER A 130 14.82 12.14 -18.16
C SER A 130 15.34 12.05 -16.73
N LEU A 131 14.65 11.29 -15.85
CA LEU A 131 15.09 11.08 -14.47
C LEU A 131 16.06 9.90 -14.38
N PHE A 132 15.89 8.90 -15.22
CA PHE A 132 16.66 7.66 -15.26
C PHE A 132 17.11 7.36 -16.68
N PRO A 133 18.05 8.14 -17.26
CA PRO A 133 18.43 8.01 -18.67
C PRO A 133 19.04 6.63 -19.00
N ASP A 134 19.68 5.97 -18.03
CA ASP A 134 20.23 4.62 -18.17
C ASP A 134 19.24 3.51 -17.75
N GLY A 135 18.00 3.90 -17.43
CA GLY A 135 16.95 3.02 -16.92
C GLY A 135 17.04 2.74 -15.42
N LEU A 136 15.92 2.29 -14.88
CA LEU A 136 15.77 2.05 -13.42
C LEU A 136 16.72 0.98 -12.89
N LYS A 137 16.99 -0.08 -13.68
CA LYS A 137 17.90 -1.16 -13.27
C LYS A 137 19.31 -0.64 -13.00
N ALA A 138 19.88 0.11 -13.93
CA ALA A 138 21.22 0.66 -13.80
C ALA A 138 21.32 1.62 -12.59
N PHE A 139 20.30 2.45 -12.39
CA PHE A 139 20.19 3.32 -11.23
C PHE A 139 20.17 2.50 -9.91
N VAL A 140 19.32 1.48 -9.80
CA VAL A 140 19.23 0.63 -8.59
C VAL A 140 20.55 -0.07 -8.29
N GLU A 141 21.26 -0.53 -9.30
CA GLU A 141 22.59 -1.14 -9.12
C GLU A 141 23.60 -0.14 -8.54
N ARG A 142 23.59 1.12 -9.01
CA ARG A 142 24.46 2.18 -8.47
C ARG A 142 24.09 2.56 -7.03
N ALA A 143 22.79 2.64 -6.71
CA ALA A 143 22.33 2.89 -5.36
C ALA A 143 22.75 1.75 -4.41
N LYS A 144 22.55 0.49 -4.81
CA LYS A 144 22.97 -0.69 -4.04
C LYS A 144 24.49 -0.79 -3.86
N ALA A 145 25.29 -0.32 -4.82
CA ALA A 145 26.75 -0.26 -4.71
C ALA A 145 27.25 0.65 -3.58
N LYS A 146 26.37 1.51 -2.99
CA LYS A 146 26.66 2.28 -1.79
C LYS A 146 26.59 1.45 -0.49
N GLY A 147 26.26 0.16 -0.57
CA GLY A 147 26.20 -0.75 0.58
C GLY A 147 24.84 -0.81 1.27
N VAL A 148 23.79 -0.26 0.64
CA VAL A 148 22.41 -0.28 1.13
C VAL A 148 21.52 -1.17 0.26
N LYS A 149 20.38 -1.60 0.79
CA LYS A 149 19.26 -2.13 0.01
C LYS A 149 18.58 -0.97 -0.71
N PHE A 150 17.60 -1.28 -1.56
CA PHE A 150 16.81 -0.24 -2.22
C PHE A 150 15.34 -0.63 -2.22
N GLY A 151 14.49 0.32 -1.86
CA GLY A 151 13.04 0.21 -1.91
C GLY A 151 12.43 1.21 -2.89
N ILE A 152 11.24 0.88 -3.38
CA ILE A 152 10.47 1.73 -4.30
C ILE A 152 9.01 1.74 -3.85
N TRP A 153 8.40 2.93 -3.90
CA TRP A 153 6.99 3.10 -3.59
C TRP A 153 6.13 2.87 -4.84
N ILE A 154 5.02 2.17 -4.66
CA ILE A 154 3.93 2.02 -5.64
C ILE A 154 2.58 2.06 -4.93
N GLU A 155 1.55 2.59 -5.59
CA GLU A 155 0.16 2.68 -5.14
C GLU A 155 -0.76 2.05 -6.21
N PRO A 156 -0.76 0.72 -6.34
CA PRO A 156 -1.40 0.02 -7.46
C PRO A 156 -2.94 0.02 -7.40
N GLU A 157 -3.53 0.34 -6.27
CA GLU A 157 -4.97 0.39 -6.04
C GLU A 157 -5.66 1.62 -6.61
N MET A 158 -4.89 2.60 -7.10
CA MET A 158 -5.41 3.88 -7.57
C MET A 158 -4.88 4.23 -8.96
N VAL A 159 -5.64 5.02 -9.69
CA VAL A 159 -5.29 5.56 -11.01
C VAL A 159 -5.71 7.02 -11.12
N ASN A 160 -4.92 7.85 -11.80
CA ASN A 160 -5.39 9.18 -12.20
C ASN A 160 -6.11 9.13 -13.55
N PRO A 161 -7.20 9.88 -13.77
CA PRO A 161 -7.74 10.09 -15.10
C PRO A 161 -6.71 10.66 -16.09
N ASP A 162 -5.79 11.48 -15.60
CA ASP A 162 -4.64 11.96 -16.36
C ASP A 162 -3.45 10.99 -16.20
N SER A 163 -3.57 9.80 -16.79
CA SER A 163 -2.54 8.78 -16.93
C SER A 163 -2.70 8.03 -18.23
N ASP A 164 -1.64 7.42 -18.72
CA ASP A 164 -1.67 6.58 -19.92
C ASP A 164 -2.49 5.31 -19.66
N LEU A 165 -2.37 4.75 -18.46
CA LEU A 165 -3.16 3.59 -18.05
C LEU A 165 -4.65 3.86 -18.14
N TYR A 166 -5.13 4.96 -17.57
CA TYR A 166 -6.56 5.27 -17.61
C TYR A 166 -7.06 5.58 -19.03
N ARG A 167 -6.25 6.27 -19.84
CA ARG A 167 -6.59 6.52 -21.24
C ARG A 167 -6.71 5.23 -22.06
N ALA A 168 -5.89 4.24 -21.76
CA ALA A 168 -5.92 2.92 -22.41
C ALA A 168 -7.06 2.02 -21.89
N HIS A 169 -7.35 2.09 -20.61
CA HIS A 169 -8.27 1.19 -19.90
C HIS A 169 -9.17 1.95 -18.90
N PRO A 170 -10.06 2.84 -19.39
CA PRO A 170 -10.98 3.55 -18.50
C PRO A 170 -11.99 2.62 -17.82
N ASP A 171 -12.21 1.45 -18.37
CA ASP A 171 -13.09 0.38 -17.85
C ASP A 171 -12.49 -0.37 -16.66
N TRP A 172 -11.21 -0.18 -16.35
CA TRP A 172 -10.59 -0.74 -15.15
C TRP A 172 -10.82 0.11 -13.89
N ALA A 173 -11.26 1.34 -14.04
CA ALA A 173 -11.60 2.16 -12.88
C ALA A 173 -12.96 1.75 -12.33
N LEU A 174 -13.02 1.49 -11.02
CA LEU A 174 -14.27 1.28 -10.32
C LEU A 174 -15.05 2.59 -10.29
N THR A 175 -16.07 2.69 -11.13
CA THR A 175 -16.96 3.83 -11.19
C THR A 175 -18.36 3.37 -10.80
N ASP A 176 -18.90 3.96 -9.76
CA ASP A 176 -20.33 3.91 -9.50
C ASP A 176 -21.05 5.09 -10.17
N SER A 177 -22.36 5.19 -9.96
CA SER A 177 -23.16 6.34 -10.44
C SER A 177 -22.72 7.70 -9.86
N HIS A 178 -21.82 7.68 -8.88
CA HIS A 178 -21.25 8.84 -8.19
C HIS A 178 -19.74 8.65 -8.03
N PRO A 179 -18.94 8.84 -9.09
CA PRO A 179 -17.49 8.66 -9.00
C PRO A 179 -16.94 9.59 -7.93
N THR A 180 -16.42 9.00 -6.86
CA THR A 180 -15.77 9.75 -5.80
C THR A 180 -14.38 10.12 -6.29
N ILE A 181 -14.23 11.32 -6.84
CA ILE A 181 -12.91 11.88 -7.11
C ILE A 181 -12.35 12.36 -5.79
N TYR A 182 -11.43 11.62 -5.23
CA TYR A 182 -10.67 12.04 -4.04
C TYR A 182 -9.85 13.30 -4.34
N GLY A 183 -9.42 14.02 -3.31
CA GLY A 183 -8.72 15.30 -3.43
C GLY A 183 -7.50 15.32 -4.34
N ARG A 184 -6.90 14.15 -4.61
CA ARG A 184 -5.78 13.95 -5.56
C ARG A 184 -6.23 13.56 -6.98
N HIS A 185 -7.50 13.69 -7.31
CA HIS A 185 -8.07 13.23 -8.59
C HIS A 185 -7.77 11.75 -8.87
N GLN A 186 -7.86 10.92 -7.87
CA GLN A 186 -7.63 9.48 -7.96
C GLN A 186 -8.96 8.72 -8.05
N LEU A 187 -8.97 7.66 -8.85
CA LEU A 187 -10.04 6.67 -8.94
C LEU A 187 -9.51 5.34 -8.42
N LEU A 188 -10.38 4.51 -7.85
CA LEU A 188 -10.05 3.14 -7.49
C LEU A 188 -9.87 2.31 -8.76
N LEU A 189 -8.88 1.44 -8.77
CA LEU A 189 -8.59 0.49 -9.84
C LEU A 189 -9.04 -0.90 -9.42
N ASP A 190 -9.69 -1.64 -10.36
CA ASP A 190 -10.12 -3.03 -10.16
C ASP A 190 -8.95 -4.01 -10.35
#